data_2c2313dec7c6cbaa364795e5769f5541
#
_entry.id   2c2313dec7c6cbaa364795e5769f5541
#
_cell.length_a   1.000
_cell.length_b   1.000
_cell.length_c   1.000
_cell.angle_alpha   90.00
_cell.angle_beta   90.00
_cell.angle_gamma   90.00
#
_symmetry.space_group_name_H-M   'P 1'
#
loop_
_entity.id
_entity.type
_entity.pdbx_description
1 polymer ?
#
loop_
_entity_poly.entity_id
_entity_poly.type
_entity_poly.pdbx_seq_one_letter_code
_entity_poly.pdbx_strand_id
1 'polypeptide(L)'
;FLTVLIPTAFCRSLPAPSSLEPLQSKNTLSHSIVGLSMTTSVSELMIEAGQKARAASRRMAATSTADKNKALLRLAELLEDKKEDIFAANKQDLVRAKKNGLKESFVDRLCVTEKVLELMAEGARQTAALPDPVGEISEMRRRPSGIQVGRMRVPLGVLGIIYESRPNVTVDAACLAIKSGNACILRGGSEAFETNRILGELVQQALTETGLPTDAVQIAPTTDRDFVGEMIRANKYVDVIIPRGGKGLIARLAAEATVPMIHHLDGICHTYVDKDADIDMAVSVTDNAKTQRYSPCNATETLLVHEAVADVFLPRIGRIFAEKNVEMRCDAKSKAVLEASGLTCVDADPSDWDTEYNAPIISIAVVKSLDEAIAFIEEHSSKHTDAIITNNLQASQRFLREVDSGSVMVNCSTRFADGFEYGLGAEIGISTGKLHARGPVGLEGLTNLKYVVIGNGEGRH
;
A
#
# COMPACT_ATOMS: atom_id res chain seq x y z
N PHE A 1 -9.30 -38.56 -38.96
CA PHE A 1 -9.01 -38.86 -40.40
C PHE A 1 -9.15 -37.56 -41.18
N LEU A 2 -8.06 -36.90 -41.51
CA LEU A 2 -7.66 -36.36 -42.81
C LEU A 2 -6.26 -35.77 -42.71
N THR A 3 -5.35 -36.50 -43.32
CA THR A 3 -3.94 -36.13 -43.54
C THR A 3 -3.92 -35.16 -44.74
N VAL A 4 -3.23 -34.04 -44.63
CA VAL A 4 -2.82 -33.23 -45.81
C VAL A 4 -1.34 -32.99 -45.78
N LEU A 5 -0.71 -33.39 -46.88
CA LEU A 5 0.72 -33.43 -47.21
C LEU A 5 1.34 -32.02 -47.34
N ILE A 6 2.59 -31.92 -46.92
CA ILE A 6 3.51 -30.81 -47.18
C ILE A 6 4.31 -31.16 -48.47
N PRO A 7 4.53 -30.26 -49.41
CA PRO A 7 5.56 -30.43 -50.43
C PRO A 7 6.87 -29.72 -50.01
N THR A 8 7.94 -30.50 -50.00
CA THR A 8 9.33 -30.07 -49.97
C THR A 8 9.75 -29.52 -51.34
N ALA A 9 10.43 -28.37 -51.39
CA ALA A 9 11.28 -28.03 -52.55
C ALA A 9 12.39 -27.03 -52.20
N PHE A 10 13.56 -27.48 -52.41
CA PHE A 10 14.76 -26.93 -53.04
C PHE A 10 15.69 -25.99 -52.25
N CYS A 11 16.76 -26.67 -51.84
CA CYS A 11 18.07 -26.11 -51.51
C CYS A 11 18.79 -25.66 -52.81
N ARG A 12 19.30 -24.44 -52.86
CA ARG A 12 20.37 -24.06 -53.78
C ARG A 12 21.50 -23.38 -53.01
N SER A 13 22.64 -24.04 -53.06
CA SER A 13 23.96 -23.61 -52.62
C SER A 13 24.55 -22.55 -53.57
N LEU A 14 25.21 -21.53 -53.02
CA LEU A 14 26.16 -20.66 -53.73
C LEU A 14 27.50 -20.62 -52.97
N PRO A 15 28.64 -20.46 -53.66
CA PRO A 15 29.95 -20.81 -53.14
C PRO A 15 30.67 -19.67 -52.41
N ALA A 16 31.63 -20.05 -51.59
CA ALA A 16 32.57 -19.17 -50.90
C ALA A 16 33.64 -18.57 -51.85
N PRO A 17 34.12 -17.35 -51.62
CA PRO A 17 35.38 -16.89 -52.19
C PRO A 17 36.54 -17.01 -51.19
N SER A 18 37.64 -17.39 -51.78
CA SER A 18 38.99 -17.69 -51.29
C SER A 18 39.72 -16.50 -50.65
N SER A 19 40.52 -16.83 -49.65
CA SER A 19 41.81 -16.30 -49.19
C SER A 19 42.42 -15.05 -49.84
N LEU A 20 42.77 -14.06 -48.97
CA LEU A 20 43.93 -13.17 -49.20
C LEU A 20 44.62 -12.88 -47.83
N GLU A 21 45.93 -12.98 -47.89
CA GLU A 21 46.90 -12.88 -46.80
C GLU A 21 47.16 -11.45 -46.29
N PRO A 22 47.95 -11.29 -45.21
CA PRO A 22 47.92 -10.07 -44.38
C PRO A 22 48.96 -9.02 -44.82
N LEU A 23 48.57 -7.76 -44.85
CA LEU A 23 49.49 -6.62 -44.91
C LEU A 23 49.77 -6.08 -43.50
N GLN A 24 51.03 -6.26 -43.07
CA GLN A 24 51.58 -5.57 -41.91
C GLN A 24 51.82 -4.09 -42.26
N SER A 25 51.25 -3.18 -41.46
CA SER A 25 51.80 -1.86 -41.31
C SER A 25 51.81 -1.46 -39.82
N LYS A 26 53.01 -1.30 -39.31
CA LYS A 26 53.32 -0.71 -38.02
C LYS A 26 52.93 0.77 -38.06
N ASN A 27 52.02 1.19 -37.18
CA ASN A 27 51.97 2.57 -36.71
C ASN A 27 51.59 2.57 -35.24
N THR A 28 52.57 2.81 -34.42
CA THR A 28 52.49 3.14 -33.00
C THR A 28 51.86 4.51 -32.89
N LEU A 29 50.61 4.56 -32.45
CA LEU A 29 49.98 5.74 -31.88
C LEU A 29 49.52 5.37 -30.49
N SER A 30 50.24 5.85 -29.48
CA SER A 30 49.88 5.80 -28.09
C SER A 30 48.61 6.67 -27.90
N HIS A 31 47.46 6.03 -27.84
CA HIS A 31 46.24 6.69 -27.33
C HIS A 31 46.16 6.41 -25.84
N SER A 32 46.41 7.46 -25.08
CA SER A 32 46.05 7.52 -23.67
C SER A 32 44.55 7.29 -23.54
N ILE A 33 44.16 6.10 -23.18
CA ILE A 33 42.77 5.80 -22.78
C ILE A 33 42.59 6.47 -21.40
N VAL A 34 42.13 7.71 -21.42
CA VAL A 34 41.49 8.32 -20.22
C VAL A 34 40.23 7.52 -20.02
N GLY A 35 40.27 6.60 -19.05
CA GLY A 35 39.10 5.89 -18.57
C GLY A 35 38.17 6.88 -17.91
N LEU A 36 37.24 7.47 -18.67
CA LEU A 36 36.04 8.07 -18.11
C LEU A 36 35.23 6.92 -17.52
N SER A 37 35.32 6.75 -16.19
CA SER A 37 34.27 6.09 -15.43
C SER A 37 33.02 6.95 -15.60
N MET A 38 32.16 6.59 -16.57
CA MET A 38 30.83 7.17 -16.69
C MET A 38 30.03 6.70 -15.47
N THR A 39 29.96 7.50 -14.43
CA THR A 39 28.98 7.30 -13.34
C THR A 39 27.60 7.46 -13.96
N THR A 40 26.87 6.35 -14.06
CA THR A 40 25.48 6.33 -14.55
C THR A 40 24.65 7.32 -13.75
N SER A 41 23.99 8.26 -14.39
CA SER A 41 23.17 9.27 -13.73
C SER A 41 21.93 8.62 -13.07
N VAL A 42 21.39 9.27 -12.06
CA VAL A 42 20.18 8.80 -11.36
C VAL A 42 19.01 8.65 -12.34
N SER A 43 18.90 9.55 -13.31
CA SER A 43 17.87 9.49 -14.35
C SER A 43 18.06 8.26 -15.28
N GLU A 44 19.29 7.94 -15.66
CA GLU A 44 19.57 6.73 -16.44
C GLU A 44 19.25 5.44 -15.67
N LEU A 45 19.57 5.40 -14.36
CA LEU A 45 19.20 4.28 -13.49
C LEU A 45 17.68 4.10 -13.42
N MET A 46 16.92 5.19 -13.32
CA MET A 46 15.45 5.13 -13.30
C MET A 46 14.89 4.66 -14.66
N ILE A 47 15.45 5.14 -15.77
CA ILE A 47 15.04 4.74 -17.11
C ILE A 47 15.29 3.23 -17.30
N GLU A 48 16.45 2.73 -16.92
CA GLU A 48 16.80 1.31 -17.03
C GLU A 48 15.84 0.44 -16.18
N ALA A 49 15.67 0.77 -14.90
CA ALA A 49 14.75 0.08 -14.01
C ALA A 49 13.31 0.10 -14.57
N GLY A 50 12.88 1.25 -15.07
CA GLY A 50 11.56 1.41 -15.68
C GLY A 50 11.33 0.58 -16.93
N GLN A 51 12.32 0.50 -17.82
CA GLN A 51 12.25 -0.33 -19.02
C GLN A 51 12.14 -1.82 -18.67
N LYS A 52 12.97 -2.30 -17.75
CA LYS A 52 12.95 -3.67 -17.23
C LYS A 52 11.60 -4.01 -16.58
N ALA A 53 11.12 -3.16 -15.67
CA ALA A 53 9.83 -3.34 -15.02
C ALA A 53 8.68 -3.37 -16.02
N ARG A 54 8.67 -2.48 -17.01
CA ARG A 54 7.64 -2.44 -18.08
C ARG A 54 7.63 -3.70 -18.93
N ALA A 55 8.80 -4.24 -19.27
CA ALA A 55 8.92 -5.51 -20.00
C ALA A 55 8.41 -6.69 -19.15
N ALA A 56 8.79 -6.73 -17.87
CA ALA A 56 8.37 -7.76 -16.92
C ALA A 56 6.86 -7.71 -16.65
N SER A 57 6.25 -6.51 -16.49
CA SER A 57 4.83 -6.37 -16.21
C SER A 57 3.93 -6.99 -17.28
N ARG A 58 4.33 -6.94 -18.54
CA ARG A 58 3.59 -7.59 -19.64
C ARG A 58 3.55 -9.11 -19.50
N ARG A 59 4.65 -9.71 -19.05
CA ARG A 59 4.72 -11.15 -18.79
C ARG A 59 3.93 -11.52 -17.54
N MET A 60 4.06 -10.74 -16.47
CA MET A 60 3.32 -10.95 -15.22
C MET A 60 1.81 -10.91 -15.43
N ALA A 61 1.31 -10.00 -16.26
CA ALA A 61 -0.12 -9.88 -16.58
C ALA A 61 -0.71 -11.13 -17.26
N ALA A 62 0.13 -11.94 -17.92
CA ALA A 62 -0.26 -13.18 -18.59
C ALA A 62 0.09 -14.45 -17.76
N THR A 63 0.68 -14.28 -16.57
CA THR A 63 1.12 -15.39 -15.71
C THR A 63 -0.06 -16.07 -15.05
N SER A 64 -0.04 -17.41 -15.02
CA SER A 64 -1.08 -18.20 -14.35
C SER A 64 -1.06 -18.01 -12.83
N THR A 65 -2.23 -18.19 -12.20
CA THR A 65 -2.35 -18.19 -10.74
C THR A 65 -1.42 -19.23 -10.10
N ALA A 66 -1.30 -20.40 -10.73
CA ALA A 66 -0.43 -21.49 -10.23
C ALA A 66 1.04 -21.08 -10.18
N ASP A 67 1.54 -20.42 -11.23
CA ASP A 67 2.93 -19.96 -11.29
C ASP A 67 3.21 -18.83 -10.29
N LYS A 68 2.27 -17.87 -10.14
CA LYS A 68 2.34 -16.83 -9.12
C LYS A 68 2.42 -17.45 -7.71
N ASN A 69 1.52 -18.39 -7.41
CA ASN A 69 1.49 -19.08 -6.12
C ASN A 69 2.78 -19.84 -5.85
N LYS A 70 3.32 -20.54 -6.86
CA LYS A 70 4.59 -21.26 -6.75
C LYS A 70 5.74 -20.32 -6.38
N ALA A 71 5.81 -19.14 -6.99
CA ALA A 71 6.83 -18.14 -6.68
C ALA A 71 6.72 -17.62 -5.25
N LEU A 72 5.49 -17.33 -4.78
CA LEU A 72 5.23 -16.87 -3.41
C LEU A 72 5.57 -17.92 -2.37
N LEU A 73 5.21 -19.19 -2.60
CA LEU A 73 5.56 -20.28 -1.70
C LEU A 73 7.08 -20.52 -1.67
N ARG A 74 7.75 -20.43 -2.83
CA ARG A 74 9.20 -20.53 -2.89
C ARG A 74 9.89 -19.38 -2.17
N LEU A 75 9.34 -18.16 -2.24
CA LEU A 75 9.84 -17.03 -1.46
C LEU A 75 9.74 -17.30 0.05
N ALA A 76 8.62 -17.84 0.52
CA ALA A 76 8.45 -18.17 1.94
C ALA A 76 9.54 -19.16 2.42
N GLU A 77 9.84 -20.21 1.62
CA GLU A 77 10.92 -21.14 1.91
C GLU A 77 12.29 -20.46 1.94
N LEU A 78 12.59 -19.60 0.96
CA LEU A 78 13.87 -18.88 0.89
C LEU A 78 14.07 -17.92 2.07
N LEU A 79 13.02 -17.27 2.55
CA LEU A 79 13.08 -16.41 3.73
C LEU A 79 13.49 -17.23 4.99
N GLU A 80 12.95 -18.43 5.14
CA GLU A 80 13.30 -19.34 6.25
C GLU A 80 14.70 -19.94 6.10
N ASP A 81 15.06 -20.40 4.90
CA ASP A 81 16.35 -21.02 4.60
C ASP A 81 17.52 -20.03 4.74
N LYS A 82 17.29 -18.75 4.44
CA LYS A 82 18.30 -17.69 4.40
C LYS A 82 18.24 -16.73 5.59
N LYS A 83 17.62 -17.14 6.68
CA LYS A 83 17.42 -16.30 7.86
C LYS A 83 18.72 -15.68 8.39
N GLU A 84 19.82 -16.44 8.41
CA GLU A 84 21.10 -15.96 8.91
C GLU A 84 21.69 -14.84 8.03
N ASP A 85 21.54 -14.95 6.71
CA ASP A 85 21.99 -13.92 5.76
C ASP A 85 21.19 -12.63 5.96
N ILE A 86 19.85 -12.77 6.18
CA ILE A 86 18.96 -11.63 6.44
C ILE A 86 19.32 -10.96 7.76
N PHE A 87 19.54 -11.71 8.83
CA PHE A 87 19.93 -11.16 10.13
C PHE A 87 21.31 -10.48 10.08
N ALA A 88 22.25 -11.04 9.32
CA ALA A 88 23.58 -10.43 9.12
C ALA A 88 23.48 -9.08 8.40
N ALA A 89 22.65 -8.97 7.36
CA ALA A 89 22.38 -7.72 6.64
C ALA A 89 21.66 -6.71 7.56
N ASN A 90 20.64 -7.14 8.30
CA ASN A 90 19.90 -6.28 9.22
C ASN A 90 20.78 -5.74 10.35
N LYS A 91 21.70 -6.55 10.87
CA LYS A 91 22.66 -6.10 11.87
C LYS A 91 23.56 -4.96 11.36
N GLN A 92 23.95 -4.99 10.08
CA GLN A 92 24.73 -3.91 9.47
C GLN A 92 23.93 -2.60 9.44
N ASP A 93 22.64 -2.68 9.02
CA ASP A 93 21.74 -1.54 8.99
C ASP A 93 21.49 -0.98 10.39
N LEU A 94 21.26 -1.82 11.40
CA LEU A 94 21.05 -1.41 12.80
C LEU A 94 22.29 -0.71 13.38
N VAL A 95 23.50 -1.21 13.11
CA VAL A 95 24.75 -0.58 13.55
C VAL A 95 24.90 0.81 12.90
N ARG A 96 24.63 0.91 11.60
CA ARG A 96 24.68 2.17 10.86
C ARG A 96 23.64 3.17 11.37
N ALA A 97 22.41 2.72 11.60
CA ALA A 97 21.31 3.54 12.11
C ALA A 97 21.62 4.14 13.49
N LYS A 98 22.13 3.33 14.43
CA LYS A 98 22.55 3.78 15.75
C LYS A 98 23.71 4.77 15.67
N LYS A 99 24.71 4.50 14.83
CA LYS A 99 25.85 5.42 14.62
C LYS A 99 25.41 6.78 14.08
N ASN A 100 24.38 6.79 13.24
CA ASN A 100 23.81 8.01 12.65
C ASN A 100 22.78 8.70 13.57
N GLY A 101 22.56 8.22 14.79
CA GLY A 101 21.67 8.84 15.77
C GLY A 101 20.20 8.72 15.43
N LEU A 102 19.78 7.64 14.73
CA LEU A 102 18.37 7.39 14.42
C LEU A 102 17.59 7.24 15.73
N LYS A 103 16.37 7.84 15.79
CA LYS A 103 15.49 7.72 16.96
C LYS A 103 15.15 6.25 17.23
N GLU A 104 15.05 5.87 18.49
CA GLU A 104 14.82 4.49 18.93
C GLU A 104 13.58 3.86 18.27
N SER A 105 12.49 4.62 18.14
CA SER A 105 11.27 4.16 17.45
C SER A 105 11.45 3.80 15.95
N PHE A 106 12.46 4.40 15.29
CA PHE A 106 12.82 4.01 13.92
C PHE A 106 13.73 2.79 13.91
N VAL A 107 14.64 2.68 14.89
CA VAL A 107 15.50 1.50 15.06
C VAL A 107 14.66 0.26 15.34
N ASP A 108 13.63 0.36 16.18
CA ASP A 108 12.68 -0.74 16.44
C ASP A 108 11.96 -1.19 15.16
N ARG A 109 11.50 -0.25 14.34
CA ARG A 109 10.85 -0.57 13.05
C ARG A 109 11.79 -1.19 12.03
N LEU A 110 13.09 -0.87 12.11
CA LEU A 110 14.13 -1.40 11.24
C LEU A 110 14.53 -2.82 11.62
N CYS A 111 14.32 -3.21 12.89
CA CYS A 111 14.77 -4.48 13.43
C CYS A 111 13.96 -5.65 12.85
N VAL A 112 14.65 -6.60 12.21
CA VAL A 112 14.10 -7.88 11.77
C VAL A 112 14.43 -8.94 12.82
N THR A 113 13.43 -9.25 13.66
CA THR A 113 13.51 -10.36 14.63
C THR A 113 13.07 -11.68 13.97
N GLU A 114 13.32 -12.80 14.63
CA GLU A 114 12.84 -14.11 14.16
C GLU A 114 11.32 -14.08 13.93
N LYS A 115 10.56 -13.52 14.87
CA LYS A 115 9.11 -13.35 14.73
C LYS A 115 8.70 -12.48 13.53
N VAL A 116 9.44 -11.43 13.22
CA VAL A 116 9.17 -10.59 12.04
C VAL A 116 9.43 -11.36 10.76
N LEU A 117 10.49 -12.16 10.73
CA LEU A 117 10.80 -13.03 9.59
C LEU A 117 9.77 -14.12 9.37
N GLU A 118 9.32 -14.77 10.44
CA GLU A 118 8.20 -15.74 10.39
C GLU A 118 6.93 -15.11 9.83
N LEU A 119 6.61 -13.88 10.26
CA LEU A 119 5.45 -13.14 9.73
C LEU A 119 5.59 -12.78 8.25
N MET A 120 6.81 -12.46 7.77
CA MET A 120 7.04 -12.24 6.33
C MET A 120 6.82 -13.54 5.54
N ALA A 121 7.35 -14.67 5.98
CA ALA A 121 7.18 -15.95 5.32
C ALA A 121 5.70 -16.41 5.32
N GLU A 122 5.02 -16.24 6.45
CA GLU A 122 3.60 -16.55 6.56
C GLU A 122 2.75 -15.61 5.69
N GLY A 123 3.07 -14.32 5.62
CA GLY A 123 2.43 -13.35 4.73
C GLY A 123 2.54 -13.74 3.26
N ALA A 124 3.68 -14.28 2.84
CA ALA A 124 3.85 -14.81 1.48
C ALA A 124 2.95 -16.04 1.23
N ARG A 125 2.83 -16.96 2.19
CA ARG A 125 1.92 -18.12 2.12
C ARG A 125 0.45 -17.70 2.06
N GLN A 126 0.06 -16.77 2.93
CA GLN A 126 -1.30 -16.23 2.95
C GLN A 126 -1.64 -15.53 1.62
N THR A 127 -0.72 -14.71 1.09
CA THR A 127 -0.91 -14.07 -0.22
C THR A 127 -1.03 -15.10 -1.34
N ALA A 128 -0.27 -16.20 -1.31
CA ALA A 128 -0.42 -17.30 -2.26
C ALA A 128 -1.81 -17.94 -2.20
N ALA A 129 -2.38 -18.06 -1.01
CA ALA A 129 -3.70 -18.67 -0.80
C ALA A 129 -4.88 -17.77 -1.19
N LEU A 130 -4.68 -16.45 -1.32
CA LEU A 130 -5.74 -15.53 -1.72
C LEU A 130 -6.29 -15.86 -3.12
N PRO A 131 -7.57 -15.60 -3.38
CA PRO A 131 -8.11 -15.62 -4.74
C PRO A 131 -7.35 -14.68 -5.66
N ASP A 132 -7.06 -15.13 -6.87
CA ASP A 132 -6.41 -14.29 -7.89
C ASP A 132 -7.48 -13.52 -8.66
N PRO A 133 -7.52 -12.18 -8.59
CA PRO A 133 -8.54 -11.40 -9.28
C PRO A 133 -8.25 -11.22 -10.77
N VAL A 134 -7.03 -11.50 -11.23
CA VAL A 134 -6.60 -11.22 -12.61
C VAL A 134 -7.23 -12.20 -13.59
N GLY A 135 -7.87 -11.66 -14.63
CA GLY A 135 -8.55 -12.45 -15.65
C GLY A 135 -10.01 -12.73 -15.36
N GLU A 136 -10.52 -12.40 -14.18
CA GLU A 136 -11.95 -12.49 -13.88
C GLU A 136 -12.76 -11.61 -14.84
N ILE A 137 -13.82 -12.17 -15.43
CA ILE A 137 -14.74 -11.42 -16.30
C ILE A 137 -16.07 -11.28 -15.60
N SER A 138 -16.49 -10.05 -15.37
CA SER A 138 -17.76 -9.69 -14.74
C SER A 138 -18.71 -9.03 -15.74
N GLU A 139 -20.00 -9.01 -15.41
CA GLU A 139 -21.05 -8.26 -16.13
C GLU A 139 -21.16 -8.59 -17.63
N MET A 140 -20.81 -9.80 -18.07
CA MET A 140 -20.94 -10.21 -19.46
C MET A 140 -22.42 -10.18 -19.89
N ARG A 141 -22.78 -9.29 -20.82
CA ARG A 141 -24.15 -9.08 -21.28
C ARG A 141 -24.22 -8.97 -22.80
N ARG A 142 -25.25 -9.65 -23.41
CA ARG A 142 -25.55 -9.46 -24.80
C ARG A 142 -26.20 -8.10 -25.04
N ARG A 143 -25.78 -7.43 -26.12
CA ARG A 143 -26.32 -6.13 -26.52
C ARG A 143 -27.28 -6.27 -27.69
N PRO A 144 -28.16 -5.29 -27.94
CA PRO A 144 -29.10 -5.33 -29.08
C PRO A 144 -28.41 -5.52 -30.44
N SER A 145 -27.18 -5.05 -30.59
CA SER A 145 -26.35 -5.25 -31.79
C SER A 145 -25.84 -6.68 -32.00
N GLY A 146 -26.06 -7.60 -31.03
CA GLY A 146 -25.59 -8.98 -31.09
C GLY A 146 -24.31 -9.26 -30.31
N ILE A 147 -23.46 -8.26 -30.13
CA ILE A 147 -22.21 -8.42 -29.40
C ILE A 147 -22.43 -8.71 -27.91
N GLN A 148 -21.46 -9.39 -27.29
CA GLN A 148 -21.39 -9.57 -25.84
C GLN A 148 -20.32 -8.62 -25.29
N VAL A 149 -20.65 -7.90 -24.21
CA VAL A 149 -19.74 -6.93 -23.56
C VAL A 149 -19.64 -7.28 -22.08
N GLY A 150 -18.42 -7.41 -21.60
CA GLY A 150 -18.11 -7.64 -20.19
C GLY A 150 -16.92 -6.81 -19.74
N ARG A 151 -16.56 -6.97 -18.48
CA ARG A 151 -15.38 -6.33 -17.88
C ARG A 151 -14.41 -7.39 -17.38
N MET A 152 -13.17 -7.32 -17.82
CA MET A 152 -12.10 -8.19 -17.37
C MET A 152 -11.15 -7.44 -16.43
N ARG A 153 -10.84 -8.03 -15.30
CA ARG A 153 -9.87 -7.50 -14.34
C ARG A 153 -8.44 -7.73 -14.83
N VAL A 154 -7.64 -6.69 -14.83
CA VAL A 154 -6.25 -6.70 -15.31
C VAL A 154 -5.32 -5.97 -14.33
N PRO A 155 -4.03 -6.32 -14.25
CA PRO A 155 -3.07 -5.58 -13.43
C PRO A 155 -3.00 -4.09 -13.80
N LEU A 156 -2.62 -3.24 -12.85
CA LEU A 156 -2.33 -1.82 -13.11
C LEU A 156 -1.12 -1.65 -14.02
N GLY A 157 -0.11 -2.50 -13.85
CA GLY A 157 1.12 -2.49 -14.67
C GLY A 157 2.39 -2.45 -13.82
N VAL A 158 3.00 -1.28 -13.66
CA VAL A 158 4.22 -1.09 -12.85
C VAL A 158 3.91 -0.21 -11.65
N LEU A 159 4.15 -0.74 -10.45
CA LEU A 159 3.97 -0.06 -9.19
C LEU A 159 5.30 0.55 -8.72
N GLY A 160 5.32 1.84 -8.42
CA GLY A 160 6.42 2.50 -7.70
C GLY A 160 6.09 2.56 -6.20
N ILE A 161 6.85 1.87 -5.35
CA ILE A 161 6.55 1.80 -3.92
C ILE A 161 7.68 2.46 -3.14
N ILE A 162 7.36 3.53 -2.40
CA ILE A 162 8.33 4.34 -1.64
C ILE A 162 8.02 4.16 -0.16
N TYR A 163 8.99 3.67 0.63
CA TYR A 163 8.75 3.35 2.04
C TYR A 163 9.97 3.66 2.94
N GLU A 164 9.71 3.82 4.23
CA GLU A 164 10.70 4.18 5.25
C GLU A 164 10.85 3.05 6.27
N SER A 165 12.06 2.84 6.78
CA SER A 165 12.44 2.06 8.00
C SER A 165 11.59 0.80 8.28
N ARG A 166 11.14 0.07 7.27
CA ARG A 166 10.29 -1.12 7.41
C ARG A 166 10.68 -2.20 6.40
N PRO A 167 11.71 -3.01 6.67
CA PRO A 167 12.18 -4.03 5.74
C PRO A 167 11.10 -5.04 5.31
N ASN A 168 10.13 -5.36 6.20
CA ASN A 168 9.01 -6.25 5.87
C ASN A 168 8.18 -5.74 4.68
N VAL A 169 8.08 -4.43 4.48
CA VAL A 169 7.34 -3.86 3.33
C VAL A 169 7.92 -4.32 1.99
N THR A 170 9.23 -4.61 1.93
CA THR A 170 9.87 -5.17 0.73
C THR A 170 9.22 -6.48 0.31
N VAL A 171 8.98 -7.38 1.28
CA VAL A 171 8.35 -8.70 1.04
C VAL A 171 6.85 -8.53 0.79
N ASP A 172 6.16 -7.78 1.64
CA ASP A 172 4.71 -7.59 1.55
C ASP A 172 4.31 -6.99 0.19
N ALA A 173 5.02 -5.94 -0.22
CA ALA A 173 4.79 -5.26 -1.50
C ALA A 173 5.12 -6.15 -2.70
N ALA A 174 6.21 -6.92 -2.63
CA ALA A 174 6.58 -7.88 -3.68
C ALA A 174 5.52 -8.98 -3.81
N CYS A 175 5.05 -9.55 -2.71
CA CYS A 175 4.01 -10.57 -2.70
C CYS A 175 2.72 -10.08 -3.35
N LEU A 176 2.25 -8.89 -2.96
CA LEU A 176 1.04 -8.30 -3.53
C LEU A 176 1.21 -7.95 -5.01
N ALA A 177 2.37 -7.42 -5.43
CA ALA A 177 2.66 -7.14 -6.83
C ALA A 177 2.66 -8.43 -7.66
N ILE A 178 3.35 -9.49 -7.22
CA ILE A 178 3.39 -10.79 -7.90
C ILE A 178 1.98 -11.37 -8.03
N LYS A 179 1.22 -11.43 -6.92
CA LYS A 179 -0.12 -12.03 -6.92
C LYS A 179 -1.10 -11.27 -7.80
N SER A 180 -1.06 -9.94 -7.77
CA SER A 180 -1.91 -9.09 -8.64
C SER A 180 -1.41 -8.98 -10.08
N GLY A 181 -0.33 -9.69 -10.45
CA GLY A 181 0.21 -9.72 -11.81
C GLY A 181 0.91 -8.42 -12.24
N ASN A 182 1.31 -7.58 -11.29
CA ASN A 182 2.06 -6.35 -11.53
C ASN A 182 3.57 -6.60 -11.50
N ALA A 183 4.34 -5.66 -12.04
CA ALA A 183 5.73 -5.47 -11.68
C ALA A 183 5.85 -4.31 -10.68
N CYS A 184 6.94 -4.26 -9.90
CA CYS A 184 7.17 -3.15 -8.99
C CYS A 184 8.64 -2.71 -8.91
N ILE A 185 8.83 -1.42 -8.63
CA ILE A 185 10.12 -0.81 -8.27
C ILE A 185 9.99 -0.35 -6.83
N LEU A 186 10.78 -0.97 -5.94
CA LEU A 186 10.76 -0.77 -4.50
C LEU A 186 11.87 0.19 -4.09
N ARG A 187 11.53 1.32 -3.50
CA ARG A 187 12.49 2.30 -2.99
C ARG A 187 12.32 2.45 -1.49
N GLY A 188 13.08 1.66 -0.75
CA GLY A 188 13.16 1.73 0.70
C GLY A 188 14.07 2.85 1.21
N GLY A 189 13.98 3.20 2.48
CA GLY A 189 14.87 4.15 3.13
C GLY A 189 16.32 3.68 3.13
N SER A 190 17.25 4.63 3.10
CA SER A 190 18.70 4.34 3.09
C SER A 190 19.19 3.64 4.36
N GLU A 191 18.44 3.77 5.45
CA GLU A 191 18.71 3.11 6.73
C GLU A 191 18.54 1.60 6.67
N ALA A 192 17.70 1.08 5.76
CA ALA A 192 17.38 -0.33 5.59
C ALA A 192 18.03 -0.94 4.31
N PHE A 193 19.05 -0.32 3.76
CA PHE A 193 19.55 -0.64 2.42
C PHE A 193 20.03 -2.10 2.30
N GLU A 194 20.84 -2.60 3.22
CA GLU A 194 21.38 -3.97 3.13
C GLU A 194 20.26 -5.01 3.32
N THR A 195 19.35 -4.75 4.27
CA THR A 195 18.21 -5.64 4.51
C THR A 195 17.28 -5.68 3.30
N ASN A 196 16.94 -4.53 2.73
CA ASN A 196 16.07 -4.47 1.55
C ASN A 196 16.73 -5.14 0.33
N ARG A 197 18.06 -5.00 0.19
CA ARG A 197 18.83 -5.62 -0.90
C ARG A 197 18.73 -7.15 -0.83
N ILE A 198 19.06 -7.76 0.33
CA ILE A 198 19.00 -9.22 0.48
C ILE A 198 17.57 -9.76 0.30
N LEU A 199 16.55 -9.09 0.87
CA LEU A 199 15.16 -9.49 0.68
C LEU A 199 14.75 -9.41 -0.79
N GLY A 200 15.16 -8.36 -1.51
CA GLY A 200 14.92 -8.24 -2.95
C GLY A 200 15.61 -9.32 -3.77
N GLU A 201 16.85 -9.67 -3.44
CA GLU A 201 17.59 -10.78 -4.07
C GLU A 201 16.86 -12.13 -3.88
N LEU A 202 16.30 -12.39 -2.68
CA LEU A 202 15.52 -13.61 -2.42
C LEU A 202 14.21 -13.63 -3.21
N VAL A 203 13.52 -12.50 -3.34
CA VAL A 203 12.35 -12.40 -4.23
C VAL A 203 12.73 -12.71 -5.68
N GLN A 204 13.81 -12.12 -6.19
CA GLN A 204 14.30 -12.34 -7.53
C GLN A 204 14.75 -13.79 -7.75
N GLN A 205 15.35 -14.42 -6.74
CA GLN A 205 15.69 -15.85 -6.77
C GLN A 205 14.43 -16.70 -6.89
N ALA A 206 13.39 -16.44 -6.08
CA ALA A 206 12.12 -17.16 -6.16
C ALA A 206 11.48 -17.05 -7.54
N LEU A 207 11.47 -15.84 -8.13
CA LEU A 207 10.97 -15.61 -9.48
C LEU A 207 11.76 -16.40 -10.52
N THR A 208 13.10 -16.39 -10.44
CA THR A 208 13.99 -17.11 -11.37
C THR A 208 13.77 -18.62 -11.28
N GLU A 209 13.76 -19.19 -10.08
CA GLU A 209 13.57 -20.62 -9.85
C GLU A 209 12.20 -21.14 -10.31
N THR A 210 11.22 -20.24 -10.41
CA THR A 210 9.87 -20.58 -10.86
C THR A 210 9.57 -20.17 -12.30
N GLY A 211 10.58 -19.63 -13.03
CA GLY A 211 10.48 -19.27 -14.46
C GLY A 211 9.76 -17.95 -14.71
N LEU A 212 9.51 -17.16 -13.67
CA LEU A 212 8.94 -15.82 -13.80
C LEU A 212 10.00 -14.76 -14.10
N PRO A 213 9.60 -13.59 -14.66
CA PRO A 213 10.56 -12.54 -14.96
C PRO A 213 11.19 -11.97 -13.68
N THR A 214 12.48 -12.10 -13.53
CA THR A 214 13.26 -11.59 -12.38
C THR A 214 13.04 -10.09 -12.16
N ASP A 215 12.98 -9.33 -13.26
CA ASP A 215 12.76 -7.87 -13.24
C ASP A 215 11.32 -7.46 -12.87
N ALA A 216 10.43 -8.41 -12.52
CA ALA A 216 9.11 -8.09 -12.02
C ALA A 216 9.17 -7.42 -10.64
N VAL A 217 10.23 -7.67 -9.87
CA VAL A 217 10.45 -7.00 -8.59
C VAL A 217 11.88 -6.46 -8.57
N GLN A 218 12.01 -5.15 -8.50
CA GLN A 218 13.30 -4.48 -8.47
C GLN A 218 13.43 -3.62 -7.22
N ILE A 219 14.60 -3.69 -6.59
CA ILE A 219 15.00 -2.74 -5.56
C ILE A 219 15.71 -1.58 -6.24
N ALA A 220 15.41 -0.34 -5.86
CA ALA A 220 16.09 0.83 -6.38
C ALA A 220 17.61 0.67 -6.25
N PRO A 221 18.37 0.84 -7.34
CA PRO A 221 19.81 0.54 -7.36
C PRO A 221 20.66 1.57 -6.60
N THR A 222 20.03 2.61 -6.05
CA THR A 222 20.71 3.69 -5.35
C THR A 222 19.92 4.16 -4.14
N THR A 223 20.63 4.66 -3.14
CA THR A 223 20.05 5.35 -1.97
C THR A 223 19.84 6.84 -2.21
N ASP A 224 20.22 7.36 -3.37
CA ASP A 224 20.04 8.76 -3.71
C ASP A 224 18.55 9.15 -3.67
N ARG A 225 18.25 10.29 -3.06
CA ARG A 225 16.87 10.81 -2.95
C ARG A 225 16.33 11.32 -4.28
N ASP A 226 17.21 11.69 -5.20
CA ASP A 226 16.80 12.14 -6.54
C ASP A 226 16.15 11.02 -7.34
N PHE A 227 16.46 9.74 -7.05
CA PHE A 227 15.77 8.60 -7.65
C PHE A 227 14.27 8.60 -7.35
N VAL A 228 13.86 9.05 -6.16
CA VAL A 228 12.43 9.24 -5.83
C VAL A 228 11.82 10.32 -6.71
N GLY A 229 12.51 11.44 -6.90
CA GLY A 229 12.07 12.54 -7.77
C GLY A 229 11.89 12.11 -9.23
N GLU A 230 12.82 11.30 -9.74
CA GLU A 230 12.70 10.70 -11.07
C GLU A 230 11.54 9.71 -11.15
N MET A 231 11.37 8.83 -10.15
CA MET A 231 10.35 7.79 -10.16
C MET A 231 8.93 8.35 -10.15
N ILE A 232 8.65 9.40 -9.34
CA ILE A 232 7.31 10.01 -9.26
C ILE A 232 6.91 10.80 -10.52
N ARG A 233 7.87 11.02 -11.43
CA ARG A 233 7.64 11.68 -12.73
C ARG A 233 7.79 10.73 -13.91
N ALA A 234 8.08 9.47 -13.67
CA ALA A 234 8.36 8.46 -14.69
C ALA A 234 7.09 7.87 -15.35
N ASN A 235 6.12 8.70 -15.76
CA ASN A 235 4.82 8.30 -16.34
C ASN A 235 4.93 7.29 -17.51
N LYS A 236 6.05 7.28 -18.22
CA LYS A 236 6.30 6.31 -19.30
C LYS A 236 6.51 4.89 -18.76
N TYR A 237 6.99 4.76 -17.55
CA TYR A 237 7.47 3.50 -16.98
C TYR A 237 6.69 3.03 -15.76
N VAL A 238 6.15 3.95 -14.97
CA VAL A 238 5.42 3.69 -13.71
C VAL A 238 3.97 4.10 -13.89
N ASP A 239 3.04 3.25 -13.50
CA ASP A 239 1.59 3.49 -13.64
C ASP A 239 0.98 4.10 -12.38
N VAL A 240 1.51 3.74 -11.20
CA VAL A 240 1.02 4.26 -9.93
C VAL A 240 2.14 4.28 -8.89
N ILE A 241 2.13 5.31 -8.04
CA ILE A 241 3.02 5.43 -6.86
C ILE A 241 2.23 5.10 -5.59
N ILE A 242 2.83 4.32 -4.71
CA ILE A 242 2.27 3.95 -3.40
C ILE A 242 3.28 4.34 -2.32
N PRO A 243 3.12 5.49 -1.66
CA PRO A 243 4.00 5.89 -0.58
C PRO A 243 3.60 5.22 0.76
N ARG A 244 4.61 4.83 1.53
CA ARG A 244 4.51 4.24 2.87
C ARG A 244 5.48 4.93 3.83
N GLY A 245 5.14 6.10 4.31
CA GLY A 245 6.00 6.91 5.18
C GLY A 245 5.23 7.94 5.97
N GLY A 246 5.94 8.84 6.63
CA GLY A 246 5.33 9.93 7.40
C GLY A 246 4.69 11.00 6.53
N LYS A 247 3.77 11.78 7.13
CA LYS A 247 3.01 12.88 6.50
C LYS A 247 3.86 13.79 5.61
N GLY A 248 5.04 14.19 6.10
CA GLY A 248 5.93 15.09 5.34
C GLY A 248 6.43 14.49 4.02
N LEU A 249 6.76 13.20 3.99
CA LEU A 249 7.13 12.51 2.76
C LEU A 249 5.94 12.45 1.80
N ILE A 250 4.78 12.02 2.29
CA ILE A 250 3.59 11.81 1.45
C ILE A 250 3.11 13.16 0.89
N ALA A 251 3.07 14.22 1.68
CA ALA A 251 2.68 15.56 1.24
C ALA A 251 3.62 16.09 0.15
N ARG A 252 4.95 15.92 0.31
CA ARG A 252 5.92 16.28 -0.71
C ARG A 252 5.67 15.51 -2.01
N LEU A 253 5.51 14.19 -1.93
CA LEU A 253 5.27 13.36 -3.11
C LEU A 253 3.97 13.75 -3.81
N ALA A 254 2.89 13.99 -3.05
CA ALA A 254 1.60 14.41 -3.60
C ALA A 254 1.67 15.77 -4.33
N ALA A 255 2.53 16.68 -3.87
CA ALA A 255 2.75 17.97 -4.51
C ALA A 255 3.60 17.90 -5.79
N GLU A 256 4.53 16.93 -5.89
CA GLU A 256 5.52 16.86 -6.97
C GLU A 256 5.24 15.76 -8.00
N ALA A 257 4.43 14.74 -7.67
CA ALA A 257 4.20 13.60 -8.53
C ALA A 257 3.33 13.96 -9.75
N THR A 258 3.74 13.45 -10.90
CA THR A 258 2.92 13.42 -12.11
C THR A 258 2.34 12.04 -12.39
N VAL A 259 2.93 10.99 -11.82
CA VAL A 259 2.38 9.64 -11.79
C VAL A 259 1.24 9.61 -10.77
N PRO A 260 0.07 9.02 -11.08
CA PRO A 260 -1.02 8.86 -10.11
C PRO A 260 -0.57 8.17 -8.82
N MET A 261 -1.19 8.54 -7.69
CA MET A 261 -0.83 8.00 -6.38
C MET A 261 -2.01 7.35 -5.68
N ILE A 262 -1.72 6.24 -4.99
CA ILE A 262 -2.63 5.61 -4.01
C ILE A 262 -2.07 5.93 -2.62
N HIS A 263 -2.73 6.81 -1.87
CA HIS A 263 -2.21 7.30 -0.60
C HIS A 263 -3.31 7.89 0.31
N HIS A 264 -2.97 8.07 1.57
CA HIS A 264 -3.62 9.00 2.49
C HIS A 264 -2.55 9.89 3.14
N LEU A 265 -2.94 11.05 3.65
CA LEU A 265 -2.02 11.97 4.34
C LEU A 265 -2.05 11.73 5.84
N ASP A 266 -3.23 11.76 6.44
CA ASP A 266 -3.47 11.64 7.87
C ASP A 266 -4.58 10.61 8.14
N GLY A 267 -4.60 10.07 9.35
CA GLY A 267 -5.64 9.20 9.88
C GLY A 267 -6.47 9.91 10.97
N ILE A 268 -7.11 11.04 10.65
CA ILE A 268 -8.00 11.74 11.60
C ILE A 268 -9.36 11.06 11.54
N CYS A 269 -9.56 10.06 12.38
CA CYS A 269 -10.76 9.25 12.44
C CYS A 269 -11.70 9.72 13.55
N HIS A 270 -13.02 9.69 13.30
CA HIS A 270 -14.03 10.09 14.25
C HIS A 270 -14.87 8.90 14.72
N THR A 271 -15.27 8.96 16.00
CA THR A 271 -16.34 8.12 16.55
C THR A 271 -17.44 9.03 17.07
N TYR A 272 -18.65 8.92 16.52
CA TYR A 272 -19.82 9.66 16.96
C TYR A 272 -20.75 8.76 17.76
N VAL A 273 -21.05 9.17 19.00
CA VAL A 273 -22.03 8.52 19.88
C VAL A 273 -23.36 9.28 19.78
N ASP A 274 -24.33 8.66 19.10
CA ASP A 274 -25.65 9.23 18.84
C ASP A 274 -26.54 9.19 20.12
N LYS A 275 -27.61 10.00 20.13
CA LYS A 275 -28.60 10.04 21.23
C LYS A 275 -29.28 8.68 21.49
N ASP A 276 -29.41 7.87 20.45
CA ASP A 276 -30.05 6.55 20.49
C ASP A 276 -29.01 5.41 20.63
N ALA A 277 -27.80 5.71 21.09
CA ALA A 277 -26.76 4.73 21.34
C ALA A 277 -27.06 3.85 22.54
N ASP A 278 -26.71 2.56 22.45
CA ASP A 278 -26.52 1.74 23.65
C ASP A 278 -25.22 2.19 24.33
N ILE A 279 -25.34 2.64 25.58
CA ILE A 279 -24.21 3.25 26.28
C ILE A 279 -23.11 2.24 26.62
N ASP A 280 -23.43 0.98 26.91
CA ASP A 280 -22.44 -0.05 27.22
C ASP A 280 -21.64 -0.39 25.97
N MET A 281 -22.32 -0.56 24.83
CA MET A 281 -21.68 -0.72 23.52
C MET A 281 -20.83 0.50 23.15
N ALA A 282 -21.34 1.72 23.36
CA ALA A 282 -20.62 2.94 23.04
C ALA A 282 -19.31 3.05 23.83
N VAL A 283 -19.31 2.74 25.12
CA VAL A 283 -18.11 2.72 25.96
C VAL A 283 -17.11 1.68 25.44
N SER A 284 -17.56 0.45 25.19
CA SER A 284 -16.69 -0.63 24.71
C SER A 284 -16.06 -0.33 23.34
N VAL A 285 -16.86 0.15 22.39
CA VAL A 285 -16.40 0.47 21.03
C VAL A 285 -15.45 1.66 21.05
N THR A 286 -15.77 2.72 21.78
CA THR A 286 -14.92 3.93 21.85
C THR A 286 -13.58 3.63 22.54
N ASP A 287 -13.61 2.87 23.65
CA ASP A 287 -12.39 2.42 24.31
C ASP A 287 -11.48 1.65 23.34
N ASN A 288 -12.02 0.64 22.66
CA ASN A 288 -11.27 -0.13 21.68
C ASN A 288 -10.75 0.74 20.54
N ALA A 289 -11.56 1.64 20.00
CA ALA A 289 -11.21 2.50 18.87
C ALA A 289 -10.02 3.41 19.17
N LYS A 290 -9.85 3.86 20.42
CA LYS A 290 -8.69 4.67 20.82
C LYS A 290 -7.56 3.85 21.41
N THR A 291 -7.85 2.94 22.35
CA THR A 291 -6.81 2.41 23.25
C THR A 291 -6.26 1.04 22.85
N GLN A 292 -6.88 0.33 21.91
CA GLN A 292 -6.34 -0.94 21.41
C GLN A 292 -4.92 -0.77 20.84
N ARG A 293 -4.70 0.34 20.10
CA ARG A 293 -3.39 0.84 19.66
C ARG A 293 -3.51 2.31 19.26
N TYR A 294 -2.53 3.13 19.65
CA TYR A 294 -2.54 4.57 19.39
C TYR A 294 -1.95 4.97 18.04
N SER A 295 -0.99 4.21 17.53
CA SER A 295 -0.16 4.59 16.37
C SER A 295 -0.70 4.25 14.99
N PRO A 296 -1.69 3.35 14.78
CA PRO A 296 -2.28 3.14 13.45
C PRO A 296 -3.22 4.27 13.07
N CYS A 297 -3.23 4.60 11.75
CA CYS A 297 -4.04 5.67 11.17
C CYS A 297 -5.57 5.48 11.27
N ASN A 298 -6.03 4.29 11.66
CA ASN A 298 -7.44 3.99 11.92
C ASN A 298 -7.84 4.08 13.40
N ALA A 299 -6.93 4.54 14.29
CA ALA A 299 -7.31 4.87 15.67
C ALA A 299 -8.19 6.11 15.68
N THR A 300 -9.23 6.13 16.53
CA THR A 300 -10.06 7.32 16.72
C THR A 300 -9.24 8.45 17.34
N GLU A 301 -9.22 9.61 16.68
CA GLU A 301 -8.56 10.82 17.18
C GLU A 301 -9.54 11.82 17.76
N THR A 302 -10.79 11.83 17.26
CA THR A 302 -11.86 12.71 17.75
C THR A 302 -13.10 11.90 18.10
N LEU A 303 -13.63 12.16 19.30
CA LEU A 303 -14.86 11.61 19.83
C LEU A 303 -15.95 12.70 19.84
N LEU A 304 -17.01 12.47 19.08
CA LEU A 304 -18.19 13.32 19.06
C LEU A 304 -19.30 12.67 19.88
N VAL A 305 -19.96 13.41 20.77
CA VAL A 305 -20.99 12.88 21.64
C VAL A 305 -22.26 13.73 21.54
N HIS A 306 -23.40 13.10 21.28
CA HIS A 306 -24.68 13.81 21.29
C HIS A 306 -24.99 14.33 22.68
N GLU A 307 -25.44 15.59 22.82
CA GLU A 307 -25.69 16.25 24.09
C GLU A 307 -26.65 15.46 24.99
N ALA A 308 -27.64 14.76 24.43
CA ALA A 308 -28.62 13.98 25.20
C ALA A 308 -28.03 12.79 25.97
N VAL A 309 -26.85 12.30 25.61
CA VAL A 309 -26.19 11.16 26.27
C VAL A 309 -24.86 11.54 26.92
N ALA A 310 -24.42 12.78 26.77
CA ALA A 310 -23.11 13.25 27.22
C ALA A 310 -22.94 13.04 28.75
N ASP A 311 -23.94 13.39 29.55
CA ASP A 311 -23.88 13.29 31.02
C ASP A 311 -23.76 11.83 31.51
N VAL A 312 -24.24 10.86 30.76
CA VAL A 312 -24.17 9.44 31.12
C VAL A 312 -22.92 8.75 30.53
N PHE A 313 -22.58 9.08 29.29
CA PHE A 313 -21.50 8.42 28.53
C PHE A 313 -20.11 8.95 28.89
N LEU A 314 -19.93 10.28 28.90
CA LEU A 314 -18.59 10.88 29.10
C LEU A 314 -17.95 10.51 30.46
N PRO A 315 -18.65 10.47 31.59
CA PRO A 315 -18.05 10.06 32.86
C PRO A 315 -17.55 8.61 32.84
N ARG A 316 -18.18 7.73 32.04
CA ARG A 316 -17.84 6.32 31.97
C ARG A 316 -16.58 6.10 31.10
N ILE A 317 -16.58 6.65 29.91
CA ILE A 317 -15.41 6.53 29.01
C ILE A 317 -14.23 7.34 29.54
N GLY A 318 -14.47 8.50 30.14
CA GLY A 318 -13.42 9.34 30.72
C GLY A 318 -12.65 8.67 31.86
N ARG A 319 -13.32 7.85 32.72
CA ARG A 319 -12.61 7.03 33.73
C ARG A 319 -11.67 6.03 33.07
N ILE A 320 -12.11 5.35 32.03
CA ILE A 320 -11.26 4.39 31.28
C ILE A 320 -10.07 5.09 30.64
N PHE A 321 -10.28 6.25 30.05
CA PHE A 321 -9.21 7.05 29.46
C PHE A 321 -8.22 7.54 30.54
N ALA A 322 -8.70 7.99 31.67
CA ALA A 322 -7.84 8.39 32.79
C ALA A 322 -7.01 7.22 33.34
N GLU A 323 -7.60 6.03 33.51
CA GLU A 323 -6.90 4.81 33.95
C GLU A 323 -5.82 4.38 32.96
N LYS A 324 -6.03 4.63 31.65
CA LYS A 324 -5.08 4.31 30.58
C LYS A 324 -4.13 5.45 30.23
N ASN A 325 -4.15 6.55 31.02
CA ASN A 325 -3.36 7.75 30.80
C ASN A 325 -3.56 8.39 29.41
N VAL A 326 -4.78 8.39 28.90
CA VAL A 326 -5.16 9.11 27.69
C VAL A 326 -5.50 10.55 28.05
N GLU A 327 -4.78 11.52 27.48
CA GLU A 327 -5.09 12.94 27.61
C GLU A 327 -6.36 13.28 26.84
N MET A 328 -7.31 13.90 27.53
CA MET A 328 -8.59 14.32 26.94
C MET A 328 -8.55 15.83 26.65
N ARG A 329 -8.64 16.21 25.37
CA ARG A 329 -8.73 17.59 24.89
C ARG A 329 -10.17 17.91 24.54
N CYS A 330 -10.80 18.78 25.31
CA CYS A 330 -12.23 18.89 25.39
C CYS A 330 -12.74 20.24 24.91
N ASP A 331 -13.89 20.25 24.22
CA ASP A 331 -14.68 21.47 24.09
C ASP A 331 -15.27 21.90 25.45
N ALA A 332 -15.83 23.10 25.54
CA ALA A 332 -16.34 23.63 26.79
C ALA A 332 -17.45 22.76 27.42
N LYS A 333 -18.28 22.09 26.62
CA LYS A 333 -19.37 21.25 27.09
C LYS A 333 -18.88 19.91 27.63
N SER A 334 -18.05 19.20 26.88
CA SER A 334 -17.48 17.94 27.33
C SER A 334 -16.58 18.11 28.54
N LYS A 335 -15.84 19.21 28.62
CA LYS A 335 -15.04 19.59 29.78
C LYS A 335 -15.90 19.75 31.02
N ALA A 336 -16.97 20.51 30.94
CA ALA A 336 -17.88 20.72 32.09
C ALA A 336 -18.43 19.40 32.64
N VAL A 337 -18.80 18.45 31.77
CA VAL A 337 -19.33 17.13 32.18
C VAL A 337 -18.25 16.28 32.85
N LEU A 338 -17.06 16.26 32.29
CA LEU A 338 -15.93 15.46 32.80
C LEU A 338 -15.42 16.00 34.13
N GLU A 339 -15.24 17.32 34.26
CA GLU A 339 -14.81 17.97 35.52
C GLU A 339 -15.85 17.80 36.63
N ALA A 340 -17.14 17.92 36.32
CA ALA A 340 -18.23 17.63 37.27
C ALA A 340 -18.20 16.17 37.79
N SER A 341 -17.59 15.26 37.01
CA SER A 341 -17.41 13.87 37.39
C SER A 341 -16.04 13.57 38.05
N GLY A 342 -15.27 14.61 38.37
CA GLY A 342 -13.98 14.53 39.04
C GLY A 342 -12.82 14.08 38.12
N LEU A 343 -12.98 14.22 36.80
CA LEU A 343 -11.98 13.85 35.81
C LEU A 343 -11.21 15.09 35.32
N THR A 344 -9.92 14.91 35.08
CA THR A 344 -9.06 15.98 34.54
C THR A 344 -9.03 15.93 33.03
N CYS A 345 -9.22 17.08 32.39
CA CYS A 345 -9.07 17.26 30.96
C CYS A 345 -8.50 18.66 30.65
N VAL A 346 -8.02 18.88 29.44
CA VAL A 346 -7.52 20.17 28.99
C VAL A 346 -8.46 20.78 27.95
N ASP A 347 -8.38 22.10 27.75
CA ASP A 347 -9.15 22.76 26.70
C ASP A 347 -8.59 22.35 25.35
N ALA A 348 -9.47 22.01 24.41
CA ALA A 348 -9.07 21.76 23.05
C ALA A 348 -8.69 23.07 22.34
N ASP A 349 -7.57 23.07 21.64
CA ASP A 349 -7.19 24.12 20.69
C ASP A 349 -7.89 23.84 19.34
N PRO A 350 -8.24 24.86 18.54
CA PRO A 350 -8.82 24.65 17.21
C PRO A 350 -8.03 23.70 16.32
N SER A 351 -6.70 23.65 16.45
CA SER A 351 -5.84 22.74 15.70
C SER A 351 -5.97 21.27 16.12
N ASP A 352 -6.53 20.99 17.29
CA ASP A 352 -6.71 19.62 17.79
C ASP A 352 -7.72 18.82 16.93
N TRP A 353 -8.70 19.51 16.33
CA TRP A 353 -9.68 18.88 15.46
C TRP A 353 -9.08 18.36 14.15
N ASP A 354 -7.96 18.95 13.70
CA ASP A 354 -7.25 18.60 12.48
C ASP A 354 -5.94 17.83 12.76
N THR A 355 -5.82 17.23 13.95
CA THR A 355 -4.58 16.60 14.40
C THR A 355 -4.70 15.09 14.52
N GLU A 356 -3.82 14.35 13.81
CA GLU A 356 -3.56 12.93 14.06
C GLU A 356 -2.47 12.83 15.14
N TYR A 357 -2.86 12.49 16.36
CA TYR A 357 -1.93 12.45 17.51
C TYR A 357 -0.95 11.28 17.45
N ASN A 358 -1.43 10.11 17.00
CA ASN A 358 -0.65 8.86 17.07
C ASN A 358 -0.13 8.55 18.50
N ALA A 359 -0.84 9.01 19.52
CA ALA A 359 -0.46 9.04 20.93
C ALA A 359 -1.69 8.79 21.82
N PRO A 360 -1.52 8.56 23.13
CA PRO A 360 -2.63 8.49 24.08
C PRO A 360 -3.24 9.89 24.34
N ILE A 361 -3.79 10.49 23.29
CA ILE A 361 -4.47 11.80 23.31
C ILE A 361 -5.72 11.66 22.46
N ILE A 362 -6.85 12.22 22.90
CA ILE A 362 -8.11 12.23 22.16
C ILE A 362 -8.81 13.59 22.30
N SER A 363 -9.33 14.10 21.19
CA SER A 363 -10.21 15.27 21.19
C SER A 363 -11.66 14.86 21.44
N ILE A 364 -12.41 15.64 22.24
CA ILE A 364 -13.79 15.34 22.60
C ILE A 364 -14.66 16.57 22.43
N ALA A 365 -15.74 16.44 21.64
CA ALA A 365 -16.72 17.51 21.47
C ALA A 365 -18.14 17.00 21.66
N VAL A 366 -19.01 17.87 22.22
CA VAL A 366 -20.45 17.62 22.39
C VAL A 366 -21.23 18.34 21.29
N VAL A 367 -21.96 17.55 20.50
CA VAL A 367 -22.78 18.04 19.38
C VAL A 367 -24.28 17.91 19.70
N LYS A 368 -25.11 18.75 19.05
CA LYS A 368 -26.56 18.82 19.32
C LYS A 368 -27.37 17.86 18.46
N SER A 369 -26.81 17.39 17.35
CA SER A 369 -27.55 16.58 16.39
C SER A 369 -26.63 15.76 15.51
N LEU A 370 -27.20 14.77 14.81
CA LEU A 370 -26.52 14.04 13.73
C LEU A 370 -26.04 14.99 12.61
N ASP A 371 -26.79 16.03 12.29
CA ASP A 371 -26.40 17.00 11.25
C ASP A 371 -25.13 17.75 11.65
N GLU A 372 -25.03 18.18 12.92
CA GLU A 372 -23.82 18.83 13.44
C GLU A 372 -22.63 17.87 13.47
N ALA A 373 -22.84 16.59 13.84
CA ALA A 373 -21.80 15.58 13.80
C ALA A 373 -21.29 15.32 12.37
N ILE A 374 -22.18 15.20 11.39
CA ILE A 374 -21.83 15.02 10.00
C ILE A 374 -21.07 16.24 9.46
N ALA A 375 -21.53 17.46 9.77
CA ALA A 375 -20.85 18.69 9.37
C ALA A 375 -19.44 18.79 9.97
N PHE A 376 -19.29 18.43 11.26
CA PHE A 376 -17.99 18.40 11.93
C PHE A 376 -17.04 17.40 11.27
N ILE A 377 -17.52 16.19 10.98
CA ILE A 377 -16.73 15.15 10.27
C ILE A 377 -16.37 15.62 8.85
N GLU A 378 -17.29 16.29 8.14
CA GLU A 378 -17.00 16.81 6.80
C GLU A 378 -15.88 17.86 6.81
N GLU A 379 -15.83 18.69 7.85
CA GLU A 379 -14.82 19.75 8.01
C GLU A 379 -13.46 19.19 8.45
N HIS A 380 -13.42 18.27 9.43
CA HIS A 380 -12.20 17.90 10.14
C HIS A 380 -11.68 16.49 9.83
N SER A 381 -12.48 15.59 9.22
CA SER A 381 -12.01 14.23 8.90
C SER A 381 -11.01 14.23 7.75
N SER A 382 -9.97 13.41 7.92
CA SER A 382 -9.05 13.06 6.83
C SER A 382 -9.69 12.19 5.73
N LYS A 383 -10.97 11.87 5.85
CA LYS A 383 -11.72 10.96 4.99
C LYS A 383 -11.18 9.51 5.02
N HIS A 384 -10.53 9.15 6.14
CA HIS A 384 -9.98 7.82 6.33
C HIS A 384 -11.05 6.85 6.85
N THR A 385 -11.48 7.00 8.11
CA THR A 385 -12.45 6.11 8.75
C THR A 385 -13.27 6.86 9.79
N ASP A 386 -14.60 6.81 9.67
CA ASP A 386 -15.49 7.45 10.61
C ASP A 386 -16.62 6.49 11.03
N ALA A 387 -16.99 6.51 12.31
CA ALA A 387 -17.95 5.58 12.90
C ALA A 387 -19.09 6.30 13.63
N ILE A 388 -20.27 5.72 13.56
CA ILE A 388 -21.42 6.09 14.41
C ILE A 388 -21.81 4.91 15.32
N ILE A 389 -22.17 5.21 16.55
CA ILE A 389 -22.75 4.25 17.48
C ILE A 389 -24.20 4.65 17.75
N THR A 390 -25.14 3.83 17.30
CA THR A 390 -26.58 4.11 17.38
C THR A 390 -27.43 2.86 17.23
N ASN A 391 -28.59 2.81 17.88
CA ASN A 391 -29.64 1.83 17.64
C ASN A 391 -30.71 2.36 16.67
N ASN A 392 -30.57 3.59 16.19
CA ASN A 392 -31.50 4.21 15.26
C ASN A 392 -31.14 3.87 13.82
N LEU A 393 -31.97 3.06 13.17
CA LEU A 393 -31.75 2.63 11.79
C LEU A 393 -31.67 3.83 10.81
N GLN A 394 -32.50 4.85 11.00
CA GLN A 394 -32.49 6.02 10.09
C GLN A 394 -31.20 6.84 10.26
N ALA A 395 -30.75 7.03 11.51
CA ALA A 395 -29.49 7.71 11.79
C ALA A 395 -28.30 6.95 11.18
N SER A 396 -28.23 5.62 11.34
CA SER A 396 -27.19 4.80 10.77
C SER A 396 -27.17 4.84 9.23
N GLN A 397 -28.34 4.76 8.59
CA GLN A 397 -28.45 4.83 7.11
C GLN A 397 -28.06 6.20 6.56
N ARG A 398 -28.41 7.29 7.27
CA ARG A 398 -27.99 8.64 6.90
C ARG A 398 -26.49 8.79 7.04
N PHE A 399 -25.91 8.37 8.16
CA PHE A 399 -24.48 8.44 8.40
C PHE A 399 -23.67 7.69 7.34
N LEU A 400 -24.07 6.44 7.01
CA LEU A 400 -23.44 5.64 5.95
C LEU A 400 -23.49 6.31 4.57
N ARG A 401 -24.52 7.10 4.27
CA ARG A 401 -24.70 7.75 2.97
C ARG A 401 -24.07 9.13 2.89
N GLU A 402 -24.10 9.88 4.00
CA GLU A 402 -23.74 11.30 4.01
C GLU A 402 -22.28 11.53 4.42
N VAL A 403 -21.68 10.65 5.23
CA VAL A 403 -20.24 10.72 5.56
C VAL A 403 -19.40 10.13 4.41
N ASP A 404 -18.50 10.96 3.88
CA ASP A 404 -17.71 10.61 2.69
C ASP A 404 -16.27 10.20 3.06
N SER A 405 -16.13 9.04 3.72
CA SER A 405 -14.84 8.48 4.12
C SER A 405 -14.55 7.15 3.43
N GLY A 406 -13.28 6.73 3.41
CA GLY A 406 -12.84 5.45 2.83
C GLY A 406 -13.49 4.25 3.51
N SER A 407 -13.74 4.38 4.82
CA SER A 407 -14.53 3.43 5.60
C SER A 407 -15.52 4.19 6.47
N VAL A 408 -16.80 3.84 6.39
CA VAL A 408 -17.87 4.39 7.22
C VAL A 408 -18.53 3.25 7.98
N MET A 409 -18.59 3.34 9.30
CA MET A 409 -18.89 2.23 10.17
C MET A 409 -20.10 2.50 11.07
N VAL A 410 -20.83 1.46 11.42
CA VAL A 410 -21.94 1.49 12.40
C VAL A 410 -21.68 0.46 13.48
N ASN A 411 -21.70 0.87 14.74
CA ASN A 411 -21.61 0.03 15.93
C ASN A 411 -20.36 -0.86 15.99
N CYS A 412 -19.25 -0.41 15.43
CA CYS A 412 -17.97 -1.09 15.53
C CYS A 412 -16.80 -0.10 15.59
N SER A 413 -15.67 -0.59 16.07
CA SER A 413 -14.46 0.19 16.25
C SER A 413 -13.84 0.59 14.89
N THR A 414 -13.35 1.81 14.77
CA THR A 414 -12.58 2.27 13.59
C THR A 414 -11.36 1.41 13.34
N ARG A 415 -10.85 0.69 14.35
CA ARG A 415 -9.72 -0.24 14.26
C ARG A 415 -9.96 -1.40 13.28
N PHE A 416 -11.20 -1.69 12.91
CA PHE A 416 -11.54 -2.69 11.88
C PHE A 416 -11.25 -2.22 10.44
N ALA A 417 -10.88 -0.97 10.21
CA ALA A 417 -10.44 -0.50 8.89
C ALA A 417 -9.05 -1.06 8.53
N ASP A 418 -8.99 -2.33 8.26
CA ASP A 418 -7.79 -3.14 8.06
C ASP A 418 -8.04 -4.20 6.99
N GLY A 419 -7.03 -4.50 6.16
CA GLY A 419 -7.19 -5.45 5.04
C GLY A 419 -7.50 -6.87 5.50
N PHE A 420 -6.96 -7.34 6.62
CA PHE A 420 -7.28 -8.67 7.15
C PHE A 420 -8.71 -8.73 7.69
N GLU A 421 -9.10 -7.72 8.46
CA GLU A 421 -10.45 -7.65 9.03
C GLU A 421 -11.53 -7.52 7.94
N TYR A 422 -11.21 -6.87 6.82
CA TYR A 422 -12.12 -6.76 5.66
C TYR A 422 -12.12 -8.00 4.75
N GLY A 423 -11.32 -9.01 5.07
CA GLY A 423 -11.22 -10.23 4.27
C GLY A 423 -10.41 -10.08 2.98
N LEU A 424 -9.63 -9.00 2.85
CA LEU A 424 -8.73 -8.78 1.71
C LEU A 424 -7.43 -9.59 1.84
N GLY A 425 -7.18 -10.18 3.00
CA GLY A 425 -6.03 -10.99 3.36
C GLY A 425 -4.74 -10.20 3.57
N ALA A 426 -4.43 -9.25 2.74
CA ALA A 426 -3.27 -8.35 2.87
C ALA A 426 -3.58 -7.01 2.21
N GLU A 427 -2.90 -5.95 2.66
CA GLU A 427 -3.02 -4.62 2.08
C GLU A 427 -1.66 -3.98 1.84
N ILE A 428 -1.55 -3.24 0.75
CA ILE A 428 -0.36 -2.45 0.48
C ILE A 428 -0.39 -1.09 1.18
N GLY A 429 -1.55 -0.68 1.63
CA GLY A 429 -1.82 0.57 2.32
C GLY A 429 -3.30 0.94 2.27
N ILE A 430 -3.63 2.11 2.78
CA ILE A 430 -4.98 2.65 2.78
C ILE A 430 -5.01 3.88 1.87
N SER A 431 -6.11 4.09 1.16
CA SER A 431 -6.31 5.23 0.28
C SER A 431 -7.56 6.01 0.66
N THR A 432 -7.46 7.33 0.71
CA THR A 432 -8.61 8.23 0.85
C THR A 432 -9.06 8.82 -0.49
N GLY A 433 -8.33 8.52 -1.58
CA GLY A 433 -8.64 9.00 -2.94
C GLY A 433 -9.92 8.40 -3.50
N LYS A 434 -10.63 9.15 -4.38
CA LYS A 434 -11.90 8.72 -4.96
C LYS A 434 -11.78 8.10 -6.37
N LEU A 435 -10.67 8.33 -7.06
CA LEU A 435 -10.55 8.00 -8.49
C LEU A 435 -10.18 6.55 -8.79
N HIS A 436 -9.77 5.77 -7.83
CA HIS A 436 -9.43 4.36 -8.00
C HIS A 436 -9.78 3.56 -6.73
N ALA A 437 -8.82 2.86 -6.09
CA ALA A 437 -9.04 2.16 -4.85
C ALA A 437 -9.21 3.14 -3.69
N ARG A 438 -10.17 2.90 -2.80
CA ARG A 438 -10.48 3.68 -1.60
C ARG A 438 -10.63 2.76 -0.40
N GLY A 439 -10.19 3.19 0.78
CA GLY A 439 -10.06 2.33 1.98
C GLY A 439 -8.81 1.44 1.90
N PRO A 440 -8.79 0.30 2.61
CA PRO A 440 -7.70 -0.68 2.54
C PRO A 440 -7.51 -1.22 1.12
N VAL A 441 -6.27 -1.19 0.61
CA VAL A 441 -5.94 -1.52 -0.78
C VAL A 441 -5.30 -2.91 -0.83
N GLY A 442 -6.11 -3.92 -1.08
CA GLY A 442 -5.70 -5.30 -1.32
C GLY A 442 -5.46 -5.60 -2.80
N LEU A 443 -5.51 -6.89 -3.18
CA LEU A 443 -5.21 -7.36 -4.54
C LEU A 443 -6.10 -6.71 -5.61
N GLU A 444 -7.41 -6.57 -5.35
CA GLU A 444 -8.32 -5.94 -6.30
C GLU A 444 -7.97 -4.48 -6.57
N GLY A 445 -7.56 -3.74 -5.52
CA GLY A 445 -7.13 -2.35 -5.63
C GLY A 445 -5.82 -2.17 -6.42
N LEU A 446 -5.04 -3.23 -6.63
CA LEU A 446 -3.86 -3.27 -7.50
C LEU A 446 -4.18 -3.69 -8.94
N THR A 447 -5.46 -3.74 -9.29
CA THR A 447 -5.96 -4.10 -10.62
C THR A 447 -6.93 -3.05 -11.14
N ASN A 448 -7.27 -3.12 -12.43
CA ASN A 448 -8.27 -2.29 -13.07
C ASN A 448 -9.18 -3.15 -13.95
N LEU A 449 -10.25 -2.58 -14.48
CA LEU A 449 -11.20 -3.25 -15.35
C LEU A 449 -11.08 -2.72 -16.78
N LYS A 450 -10.82 -3.61 -17.74
CA LYS A 450 -10.95 -3.30 -19.17
C LYS A 450 -12.21 -3.91 -19.77
N TYR A 451 -12.76 -3.31 -20.79
CA TYR A 451 -13.84 -3.91 -21.55
C TYR A 451 -13.32 -5.07 -22.41
N VAL A 452 -14.06 -6.18 -22.41
CA VAL A 452 -13.91 -7.28 -23.35
C VAL A 452 -15.20 -7.40 -24.16
N VAL A 453 -15.02 -7.51 -25.48
CA VAL A 453 -16.15 -7.55 -26.42
C VAL A 453 -15.99 -8.76 -27.31
N ILE A 454 -17.02 -9.59 -27.38
CA ILE A 454 -17.09 -10.79 -28.21
C ILE A 454 -18.21 -10.58 -29.22
N GLY A 455 -17.90 -10.72 -30.48
CA GLY A 455 -18.84 -10.63 -31.59
C GLY A 455 -18.74 -11.86 -32.52
N ASN A 456 -19.60 -11.90 -33.49
CA ASN A 456 -19.65 -12.93 -34.55
C ASN A 456 -19.73 -12.26 -35.93
N GLY A 457 -18.97 -11.16 -36.14
CA GLY A 457 -18.97 -10.40 -37.39
C GLY A 457 -19.91 -9.20 -37.42
N GLU A 458 -20.50 -8.83 -36.28
CA GLU A 458 -21.37 -7.64 -36.20
C GLU A 458 -20.60 -6.37 -36.54
N GLY A 459 -21.21 -5.53 -37.41
CA GLY A 459 -20.73 -4.19 -37.74
C GLY A 459 -21.64 -3.11 -37.14
N ARG A 460 -21.10 -1.91 -36.97
CA ARG A 460 -21.88 -0.74 -36.56
C ARG A 460 -22.53 -0.13 -37.82
N HIS A 461 -23.85 0.00 -37.82
CA HIS A 461 -24.66 0.64 -38.88
C HIS A 461 -24.98 2.08 -38.48
#